data_b0939bbf8b08ae3cb76a0b6ed646f3fb
#
_entry.id   b0939bbf8b08ae3cb76a0b6ed646f3fb
#
_cell.length_a   1.000
_cell.length_b   1.000
_cell.length_c   1.000
_cell.angle_alpha   90.00
_cell.angle_beta   90.00
_cell.angle_gamma   90.00
#
_symmetry.space_group_name_H-M   'P 1'
#
loop_
_entity.id
_entity.type
_entity.pdbx_description
1 polymer ?
#
loop_
_entity_poly.entity_id
_entity_poly.type
_entity_poly.pdbx_seq_one_letter_code
_entity_poly.pdbx_strand_id
1 'polypeptide(L)'
;MKTRRVVAVLAGLIFSVTAGPAFAQAEMTARDIMEKNFFATKVKSLTSDATMILINDKGQKRERKTTTIAKLRKNGVDSNLLVRFLSPADIKGTGFLEIEHSEGDDDLWIYLPALKKSRRLVANNKKDSFVGSDFSYGDILLPKPELYTHRLLRSETVEGRDCFVIESLPKDETVKRDSGYAKKTTWVRKDNFLEVKVEYIDTAGRPLKTQVTADHRLVEPENQRWIAMRREMENHQTGHRTIFTFDRIETGRPVADDFFTTRSIERE
;
A
#
# COMPACT_ATOMS: atom_id res chain seq x y z
N MET A 1 -58.19 -69.34 -34.79
CA MET A 1 -57.82 -68.00 -34.37
C MET A 1 -56.60 -68.08 -33.49
N LYS A 2 -55.42 -67.72 -33.94
CA LYS A 2 -54.17 -67.79 -33.22
C LYS A 2 -53.73 -66.28 -32.90
N THR A 3 -53.81 -65.90 -31.64
CA THR A 3 -53.37 -64.59 -31.14
C THR A 3 -51.87 -64.60 -30.92
N ARG A 4 -51.14 -63.80 -31.66
CA ARG A 4 -49.72 -63.54 -31.44
C ARG A 4 -49.52 -62.40 -30.39
N ARG A 5 -48.83 -62.72 -29.34
CA ARG A 5 -48.37 -61.76 -28.34
C ARG A 5 -47.06 -61.12 -28.83
N VAL A 6 -47.06 -59.80 -28.94
CA VAL A 6 -45.88 -59.02 -29.22
C VAL A 6 -45.27 -58.62 -27.87
N VAL A 7 -44.05 -59.07 -27.60
CA VAL A 7 -43.23 -58.62 -26.46
C VAL A 7 -42.39 -57.43 -26.88
N ALA A 8 -42.64 -56.25 -26.33
CA ALA A 8 -41.83 -55.08 -26.52
C ALA A 8 -40.68 -55.09 -25.50
N VAL A 9 -39.44 -55.16 -25.96
CA VAL A 9 -38.23 -55.02 -25.14
C VAL A 9 -37.89 -53.54 -25.08
N LEU A 10 -38.03 -52.92 -23.91
CA LEU A 10 -37.52 -51.57 -23.63
C LEU A 10 -36.05 -51.67 -23.29
N ALA A 11 -35.17 -51.16 -24.20
CA ALA A 11 -33.75 -50.97 -23.94
C ALA A 11 -33.55 -49.64 -23.18
N GLY A 12 -33.28 -49.71 -21.88
CA GLY A 12 -32.93 -48.54 -21.08
C GLY A 12 -31.46 -48.10 -21.35
N LEU A 13 -31.28 -46.95 -21.97
CA LEU A 13 -29.97 -46.31 -22.08
C LEU A 13 -29.58 -45.73 -20.71
N ILE A 14 -28.61 -46.33 -20.04
CA ILE A 14 -27.97 -45.76 -18.85
C ILE A 14 -26.95 -44.74 -19.30
N PHE A 15 -27.26 -43.45 -19.17
CA PHE A 15 -26.31 -42.33 -19.37
C PHE A 15 -25.40 -42.27 -18.14
N SER A 16 -24.20 -42.83 -18.22
CA SER A 16 -23.15 -42.64 -17.22
C SER A 16 -22.57 -41.23 -17.34
N VAL A 17 -22.97 -40.31 -16.48
CA VAL A 17 -22.36 -39.02 -16.32
C VAL A 17 -21.02 -39.21 -15.62
N THR A 18 -19.91 -39.24 -16.34
CA THR A 18 -18.58 -39.17 -15.76
C THR A 18 -18.34 -37.72 -15.29
N ALA A 19 -18.45 -37.50 -13.97
CA ALA A 19 -17.97 -36.26 -13.38
C ALA A 19 -16.46 -36.22 -13.55
N GLY A 20 -15.99 -35.34 -14.46
CA GLY A 20 -14.58 -35.03 -14.59
C GLY A 20 -14.07 -34.40 -13.29
N PRO A 21 -12.76 -34.53 -12.95
CA PRO A 21 -12.19 -33.88 -11.80
C PRO A 21 -12.39 -32.38 -11.90
N ALA A 22 -13.17 -31.81 -10.99
CA ALA A 22 -13.23 -30.39 -10.79
C ALA A 22 -11.84 -29.97 -10.30
N PHE A 23 -11.05 -29.33 -11.16
CA PHE A 23 -9.83 -28.63 -10.72
C PHE A 23 -10.28 -27.55 -9.76
N ALA A 24 -10.16 -27.81 -8.48
CA ALA A 24 -10.32 -26.80 -7.46
C ALA A 24 -9.25 -25.73 -7.75
N GLN A 25 -9.68 -24.57 -8.19
CA GLN A 25 -8.80 -23.41 -8.34
C GLN A 25 -8.22 -23.13 -6.96
N ALA A 26 -6.90 -23.26 -6.81
CA ALA A 26 -6.24 -23.06 -5.53
C ALA A 26 -6.64 -21.66 -5.00
N GLU A 27 -7.24 -21.59 -3.83
CA GLU A 27 -7.58 -20.33 -3.19
C GLU A 27 -6.29 -19.54 -2.95
N MET A 28 -6.32 -18.25 -3.33
CA MET A 28 -5.17 -17.35 -3.07
C MET A 28 -4.86 -17.31 -1.58
N THR A 29 -3.60 -17.48 -1.22
CA THR A 29 -3.15 -17.33 0.16
C THR A 29 -3.19 -15.86 0.59
N ALA A 30 -3.23 -15.61 1.89
CA ALA A 30 -3.13 -14.23 2.42
C ALA A 30 -1.83 -13.53 1.97
N ARG A 31 -0.75 -14.28 1.81
CA ARG A 31 0.52 -13.78 1.28
C ARG A 31 0.38 -13.34 -0.18
N ASP A 32 -0.22 -14.17 -1.04
CA ASP A 32 -0.42 -13.83 -2.46
C ASP A 32 -1.27 -12.55 -2.60
N ILE A 33 -2.30 -12.38 -1.74
CA ILE A 33 -3.13 -11.18 -1.72
C ILE A 33 -2.30 -9.94 -1.37
N MET A 34 -1.44 -10.02 -0.34
CA MET A 34 -0.60 -8.90 0.08
C MET A 34 0.53 -8.60 -0.92
N GLU A 35 1.07 -9.60 -1.60
CA GLU A 35 2.02 -9.40 -2.71
C GLU A 35 1.34 -8.68 -3.89
N LYS A 36 0.12 -9.08 -4.26
CA LYS A 36 -0.66 -8.37 -5.29
C LYS A 36 -0.98 -6.93 -4.87
N ASN A 37 -1.33 -6.69 -3.59
CA ASN A 37 -1.53 -5.36 -3.04
C ASN A 37 -0.27 -4.51 -3.15
N PHE A 38 0.90 -5.05 -2.77
CA PHE A 38 2.19 -4.38 -2.88
C PHE A 38 2.49 -3.94 -4.32
N PHE A 39 2.28 -4.82 -5.30
CA PHE A 39 2.53 -4.50 -6.69
C PHE A 39 1.45 -3.63 -7.33
N ALA A 40 0.21 -3.63 -6.85
CA ALA A 40 -0.89 -2.88 -7.45
C ALA A 40 -0.63 -1.36 -7.52
N THR A 41 0.22 -0.83 -6.62
CA THR A 41 0.56 0.60 -6.55
C THR A 41 1.96 0.94 -7.08
N LYS A 42 2.77 -0.04 -7.50
CA LYS A 42 4.12 0.17 -8.05
C LYS A 42 4.06 0.58 -9.51
N VAL A 43 3.99 1.89 -9.75
CA VAL A 43 4.01 2.48 -11.11
C VAL A 43 5.43 2.61 -11.67
N LYS A 44 5.60 2.53 -12.99
CA LYS A 44 6.91 2.65 -13.65
C LYS A 44 7.61 3.98 -13.33
N SER A 45 6.85 5.05 -13.37
CA SER A 45 7.32 6.38 -12.98
C SER A 45 6.14 7.27 -12.58
N LEU A 46 6.39 8.16 -11.63
CA LEU A 46 5.42 9.10 -11.11
C LEU A 46 6.07 10.46 -10.89
N THR A 47 5.43 11.50 -11.36
CA THR A 47 5.61 12.86 -10.86
C THR A 47 4.27 13.35 -10.36
N SER A 48 4.22 13.89 -9.14
CA SER A 48 2.97 14.36 -8.57
C SER A 48 3.15 15.58 -7.70
N ASP A 49 2.12 16.42 -7.66
CA ASP A 49 1.95 17.45 -6.64
C ASP A 49 0.84 17.00 -5.70
N ALA A 50 1.00 17.29 -4.41
CA ALA A 50 0.04 16.89 -3.42
C ALA A 50 -0.11 17.91 -2.29
N THR A 51 -1.30 17.93 -1.72
CA THR A 51 -1.65 18.70 -0.53
C THR A 51 -1.83 17.77 0.65
N MET A 52 -1.16 18.11 1.76
CA MET A 52 -1.29 17.42 3.04
C MET A 52 -1.91 18.37 4.06
N ILE A 53 -3.04 18.02 4.65
CA ILE A 53 -3.74 18.79 5.68
C ILE A 53 -3.60 18.05 7.00
N LEU A 54 -2.90 18.66 7.95
CA LEU A 54 -2.75 18.17 9.31
C LEU A 54 -3.79 18.84 10.20
N ILE A 55 -4.55 18.06 10.95
CA ILE A 55 -5.65 18.51 11.80
C ILE A 55 -5.35 18.03 13.20
N ASN A 56 -5.24 18.95 14.17
CA ASN A 56 -5.02 18.58 15.56
C ASN A 56 -6.34 18.24 16.29
N ASP A 57 -6.25 17.82 17.54
CA ASP A 57 -7.38 17.48 18.43
C ASP A 57 -8.39 18.62 18.64
N LYS A 58 -7.95 19.88 18.39
CA LYS A 58 -8.79 21.09 18.46
C LYS A 58 -9.38 21.48 17.10
N GLY A 59 -9.17 20.69 16.05
CA GLY A 59 -9.65 20.97 14.70
C GLY A 59 -8.85 22.04 13.95
N GLN A 60 -7.73 22.52 14.50
CA GLN A 60 -6.86 23.49 13.81
C GLN A 60 -6.13 22.80 12.67
N LYS A 61 -6.07 23.46 11.52
CA LYS A 61 -5.51 22.90 10.28
C LYS A 61 -4.19 23.56 9.91
N ARG A 62 -3.24 22.75 9.43
CA ARG A 62 -2.02 23.20 8.77
C ARG A 62 -1.93 22.53 7.41
N GLU A 63 -1.76 23.33 6.37
CA GLU A 63 -1.61 22.84 5.00
C GLU A 63 -0.13 22.79 4.63
N ARG A 64 0.24 21.75 3.90
CA ARG A 64 1.56 21.53 3.30
C ARG A 64 1.41 21.13 1.86
N LYS A 65 2.28 21.65 1.03
CA LYS A 65 2.37 21.25 -0.38
C LYS A 65 3.65 20.50 -0.63
N THR A 66 3.56 19.42 -1.38
CA THR A 66 4.70 18.57 -1.73
C THR A 66 4.71 18.31 -3.21
N THR A 67 5.91 18.09 -3.74
CA THR A 67 6.10 17.42 -5.04
C THR A 67 6.83 16.10 -4.82
N THR A 68 6.50 15.10 -5.62
CA THR A 68 7.06 13.76 -5.53
C THR A 68 7.51 13.31 -6.90
N ILE A 69 8.68 12.67 -6.95
CA ILE A 69 9.20 11.95 -8.10
C ILE A 69 9.46 10.53 -7.64
N ALA A 70 8.90 9.54 -8.35
CA ALA A 70 9.14 8.12 -8.09
C ALA A 70 9.46 7.38 -9.38
N LYS A 71 10.23 6.29 -9.25
CA LYS A 71 10.63 5.45 -10.38
C LYS A 71 10.81 4.01 -9.93
N LEU A 72 10.14 3.10 -10.63
CA LEU A 72 10.41 1.66 -10.52
C LEU A 72 11.77 1.37 -11.18
N ARG A 73 12.64 0.62 -10.48
CA ARG A 73 13.96 0.25 -10.99
C ARG A 73 13.85 -0.89 -12.01
N LYS A 74 14.94 -1.15 -12.72
CA LYS A 74 14.99 -2.13 -13.82
C LYS A 74 14.67 -3.56 -13.40
N ASN A 75 14.84 -3.89 -12.10
CA ASN A 75 14.48 -5.21 -11.58
C ASN A 75 12.96 -5.43 -11.43
N GLY A 76 12.14 -4.39 -11.64
CA GLY A 76 10.68 -4.47 -11.58
C GLY A 76 10.11 -4.64 -10.16
N VAL A 77 10.94 -4.56 -9.13
CA VAL A 77 10.56 -4.74 -7.71
C VAL A 77 10.86 -3.48 -6.91
N ASP A 78 12.10 -3.01 -6.94
CA ASP A 78 12.55 -1.86 -6.19
C ASP A 78 12.11 -0.55 -6.83
N SER A 79 11.86 0.45 -6.02
CA SER A 79 11.56 1.82 -6.46
C SER A 79 12.48 2.82 -5.77
N ASN A 80 12.61 3.99 -6.40
CA ASN A 80 13.22 5.15 -5.80
C ASN A 80 12.13 6.22 -5.63
N LEU A 81 12.16 6.94 -4.52
CA LEU A 81 11.19 7.97 -4.18
C LEU A 81 11.93 9.23 -3.69
N LEU A 82 11.58 10.39 -4.26
CA LEU A 82 11.99 11.69 -3.76
C LEU A 82 10.76 12.53 -3.50
N VAL A 83 10.61 13.03 -2.27
CA VAL A 83 9.56 13.97 -1.87
C VAL A 83 10.19 15.27 -1.45
N ARG A 84 9.64 16.40 -1.91
CA ARG A 84 10.06 17.72 -1.50
C ARG A 84 8.87 18.52 -1.01
N PHE A 85 9.05 19.20 0.12
CA PHE A 85 8.06 20.13 0.67
C PHE A 85 8.23 21.52 0.02
N LEU A 86 7.15 22.05 -0.52
CA LEU A 86 7.11 23.34 -1.22
C LEU A 86 6.59 24.47 -0.31
N SER A 87 5.75 24.15 0.66
CA SER A 87 5.17 25.07 1.65
C SER A 87 4.71 24.33 2.90
N PRO A 88 4.51 25.02 4.03
CA PRO A 88 4.77 26.44 4.28
C PRO A 88 6.26 26.75 4.46
N ALA A 89 6.59 28.00 4.75
CA ALA A 89 7.98 28.51 4.77
C ALA A 89 8.89 27.79 5.79
N ASP A 90 8.35 27.35 6.92
CA ASP A 90 9.07 26.66 8.01
C ASP A 90 9.60 25.28 7.63
N ILE A 91 8.99 24.63 6.63
CA ILE A 91 9.42 23.32 6.12
C ILE A 91 9.78 23.30 4.65
N LYS A 92 9.63 24.45 3.95
CA LYS A 92 9.96 24.56 2.53
C LYS A 92 11.40 24.11 2.28
N GLY A 93 11.59 23.27 1.24
CA GLY A 93 12.88 22.71 0.87
C GLY A 93 13.25 21.45 1.67
N THR A 94 12.46 21.05 2.70
CA THR A 94 12.64 19.72 3.31
C THR A 94 12.51 18.65 2.23
N GLY A 95 13.53 17.78 2.12
CA GLY A 95 13.60 16.72 1.13
C GLY A 95 13.66 15.34 1.80
N PHE A 96 12.93 14.37 1.27
CA PHE A 96 13.01 12.98 1.67
C PHE A 96 13.36 12.12 0.46
N LEU A 97 14.34 11.23 0.62
CA LEU A 97 14.79 10.29 -0.41
C LEU A 97 14.72 8.88 0.14
N GLU A 98 14.13 8.00 -0.67
CA GLU A 98 14.20 6.55 -0.52
C GLU A 98 14.86 5.94 -1.74
N ILE A 99 15.77 5.00 -1.49
CA ILE A 99 16.27 4.04 -2.47
C ILE A 99 15.93 2.66 -1.92
N GLU A 100 14.90 2.05 -2.48
CA GLU A 100 14.42 0.73 -2.05
C GLU A 100 15.41 -0.35 -2.50
N HIS A 101 15.61 -1.35 -1.64
CA HIS A 101 16.39 -2.55 -1.90
C HIS A 101 15.57 -3.78 -1.56
N SER A 102 15.34 -4.68 -2.53
CA SER A 102 14.68 -5.98 -2.29
C SER A 102 15.47 -6.87 -1.33
N GLU A 103 16.79 -6.70 -1.30
CA GLU A 103 17.67 -7.37 -0.35
C GLU A 103 18.27 -6.33 0.61
N GLY A 104 18.05 -6.53 1.92
CA GLY A 104 18.55 -5.65 2.97
C GLY A 104 17.69 -4.43 3.28
N ASP A 105 18.30 -3.45 3.92
CA ASP A 105 17.65 -2.22 4.36
C ASP A 105 17.61 -1.17 3.24
N ASP A 106 16.52 -0.42 3.18
CA ASP A 106 16.39 0.71 2.27
C ASP A 106 17.31 1.86 2.70
N ASP A 107 17.84 2.59 1.71
CA ASP A 107 18.56 3.84 1.98
C ASP A 107 17.56 5.00 2.09
N LEU A 108 17.44 5.53 3.30
CA LEU A 108 16.52 6.62 3.61
C LEU A 108 17.29 7.85 4.05
N TRP A 109 16.97 8.99 3.47
CA TRP A 109 17.61 10.26 3.78
C TRP A 109 16.58 11.38 3.94
N ILE A 110 16.81 12.27 4.90
CA ILE A 110 16.06 13.50 5.05
C ILE A 110 17.02 14.70 5.03
N TYR A 111 16.68 15.70 4.22
CA TYR A 111 17.32 17.01 4.24
C TYR A 111 16.46 17.99 5.01
N LEU A 112 17.07 18.71 5.94
CA LEU A 112 16.43 19.74 6.76
C LEU A 112 17.09 21.10 6.44
N PRO A 113 16.42 21.99 5.68
CA PRO A 113 16.97 23.28 5.28
C PRO A 113 17.43 24.14 6.45
N ALA A 114 16.68 24.14 7.55
CA ALA A 114 17.04 24.88 8.76
C ALA A 114 18.41 24.49 9.35
N LEU A 115 18.82 23.23 9.13
CA LEU A 115 20.12 22.71 9.57
C LEU A 115 21.15 22.67 8.44
N LYS A 116 20.73 22.90 7.20
CA LYS A 116 21.55 22.76 5.97
C LYS A 116 22.28 21.41 5.92
N LYS A 117 21.59 20.34 6.36
CA LYS A 117 22.17 19.01 6.49
C LYS A 117 21.22 17.92 6.03
N SER A 118 21.79 16.95 5.30
CA SER A 118 21.18 15.65 5.06
C SER A 118 21.53 14.69 6.19
N ARG A 119 20.55 13.92 6.63
CA ARG A 119 20.70 12.87 7.65
C ARG A 119 20.17 11.56 7.09
N ARG A 120 20.93 10.49 7.23
CA ARG A 120 20.46 9.12 6.97
C ARG A 120 19.49 8.71 8.09
N LEU A 121 18.37 8.15 7.69
CA LEU A 121 17.42 7.52 8.60
C LEU A 121 17.75 6.01 8.65
N VAL A 122 17.85 5.47 9.86
CA VAL A 122 18.04 4.02 10.05
C VAL A 122 16.69 3.32 10.18
N ALA A 123 16.66 1.98 10.10
CA ALA A 123 15.43 1.19 10.13
C ALA A 123 14.49 1.56 11.30
N ASN A 124 15.03 1.77 12.51
CA ASN A 124 14.25 2.17 13.68
C ASN A 124 13.58 3.56 13.55
N ASN A 125 14.00 4.41 12.60
CA ASN A 125 13.32 5.68 12.32
C ASN A 125 12.07 5.51 11.45
N LYS A 126 11.83 4.33 10.88
CA LYS A 126 10.62 4.10 10.05
C LYS A 126 9.33 4.32 10.81
N LYS A 127 9.32 4.14 12.13
CA LYS A 127 8.17 4.43 13.01
C LYS A 127 7.99 5.91 13.33
N ASP A 128 9.00 6.76 13.11
CA ASP A 128 8.92 8.18 13.42
C ASP A 128 7.93 8.89 12.48
N SER A 129 7.33 9.98 12.97
CA SER A 129 6.38 10.78 12.19
C SER A 129 7.03 11.36 10.93
N PHE A 130 6.39 11.17 9.76
CA PHE A 130 6.80 11.78 8.51
C PHE A 130 6.55 13.29 8.53
N VAL A 131 7.60 14.03 8.84
CA VAL A 131 7.61 15.51 8.94
C VAL A 131 6.45 16.03 9.81
N GLY A 132 6.13 15.36 10.92
CA GLY A 132 5.09 15.79 11.88
C GLY A 132 3.65 15.50 11.44
N SER A 133 3.44 14.63 10.46
CA SER A 133 2.11 14.10 10.09
C SER A 133 1.77 12.85 10.92
N ASP A 134 0.53 12.33 10.79
CA ASP A 134 0.13 11.07 11.41
C ASP A 134 0.62 9.83 10.65
N PHE A 135 1.13 10.03 9.43
CA PHE A 135 1.89 9.00 8.73
C PHE A 135 3.29 8.89 9.33
N SER A 136 3.78 7.68 9.51
CA SER A 136 5.20 7.44 9.78
C SER A 136 5.99 7.38 8.47
N TYR A 137 7.34 7.45 8.56
CA TYR A 137 8.16 7.17 7.37
C TYR A 137 7.81 5.79 6.78
N GLY A 138 7.61 4.77 7.63
CA GLY A 138 7.22 3.44 7.18
C GLY A 138 5.83 3.34 6.53
N ASP A 139 4.94 4.31 6.75
CA ASP A 139 3.63 4.35 6.08
C ASP A 139 3.70 5.05 4.71
N ILE A 140 4.70 5.90 4.49
CA ILE A 140 4.96 6.52 3.18
C ILE A 140 5.61 5.51 2.24
N LEU A 141 6.46 4.66 2.78
CA LEU A 141 7.09 3.56 2.07
C LEU A 141 6.06 2.42 1.83
N LEU A 142 6.27 1.62 0.81
CA LEU A 142 5.46 0.42 0.61
C LEU A 142 6.00 -0.71 1.51
N PRO A 143 5.23 -1.19 2.51
CA PRO A 143 5.70 -2.24 3.40
C PRO A 143 5.92 -3.54 2.63
N LYS A 144 7.12 -4.10 2.69
CA LYS A 144 7.48 -5.37 2.04
C LYS A 144 6.70 -6.53 2.65
N PRO A 145 5.91 -7.29 1.86
CA PRO A 145 5.07 -8.37 2.40
C PRO A 145 5.86 -9.45 3.15
N GLU A 146 7.09 -9.76 2.72
CA GLU A 146 7.95 -10.76 3.34
C GLU A 146 8.41 -10.43 4.77
N LEU A 147 8.26 -9.19 5.21
CA LEU A 147 8.55 -8.77 6.58
C LEU A 147 7.44 -9.14 7.57
N TYR A 148 6.32 -9.68 7.07
CA TYR A 148 5.15 -10.00 7.87
C TYR A 148 4.66 -11.42 7.62
N THR A 149 4.02 -11.99 8.63
CA THR A 149 3.18 -13.19 8.49
C THR A 149 1.76 -12.75 8.27
N HIS A 150 1.11 -13.27 7.22
CA HIS A 150 -0.23 -12.87 6.81
C HIS A 150 -1.24 -13.97 7.05
N ARG A 151 -2.44 -13.59 7.53
CA ARG A 151 -3.57 -14.50 7.74
C ARG A 151 -4.85 -13.88 7.18
N LEU A 152 -5.56 -14.59 6.32
CA LEU A 152 -6.90 -14.22 5.89
C LEU A 152 -7.88 -14.48 7.07
N LEU A 153 -8.53 -13.41 7.53
CA LEU A 153 -9.50 -13.50 8.62
C LEU A 153 -10.90 -13.80 8.10
N ARG A 154 -11.36 -13.07 7.09
CA ARG A 154 -12.70 -13.12 6.51
C ARG A 154 -12.77 -12.33 5.21
N SER A 155 -13.92 -12.40 4.55
CA SER A 155 -14.34 -11.42 3.54
C SER A 155 -15.34 -10.44 4.16
N GLU A 156 -15.31 -9.17 3.71
CA GLU A 156 -16.19 -8.12 4.21
C GLU A 156 -16.46 -7.10 3.09
N THR A 157 -17.67 -6.56 3.02
CA THR A 157 -17.98 -5.48 2.06
C THR A 157 -17.74 -4.14 2.73
N VAL A 158 -16.90 -3.31 2.15
CA VAL A 158 -16.59 -1.94 2.60
C VAL A 158 -16.97 -0.98 1.49
N GLU A 159 -17.86 -0.01 1.77
CA GLU A 159 -18.36 0.97 0.80
C GLU A 159 -18.82 0.33 -0.53
N GLY A 160 -19.52 -0.80 -0.45
CA GLY A 160 -20.04 -1.55 -1.60
C GLY A 160 -18.97 -2.33 -2.40
N ARG A 161 -17.75 -2.48 -1.87
CA ARG A 161 -16.66 -3.25 -2.49
C ARG A 161 -16.32 -4.47 -1.65
N ASP A 162 -16.27 -5.63 -2.28
CA ASP A 162 -15.85 -6.85 -1.61
C ASP A 162 -14.36 -6.84 -1.33
N CYS A 163 -14.00 -7.09 -0.07
CA CYS A 163 -12.63 -7.05 0.41
C CYS A 163 -12.24 -8.37 1.07
N PHE A 164 -10.97 -8.71 0.97
CA PHE A 164 -10.29 -9.61 1.87
C PHE A 164 -9.88 -8.82 3.12
N VAL A 165 -10.09 -9.38 4.31
CA VAL A 165 -9.59 -8.81 5.57
C VAL A 165 -8.38 -9.61 6.01
N ILE A 166 -7.21 -9.00 5.93
CA ILE A 166 -5.92 -9.64 6.17
C ILE A 166 -5.31 -9.11 7.46
N GLU A 167 -4.96 -10.02 8.37
CA GLU A 167 -4.11 -9.72 9.53
C GLU A 167 -2.66 -9.90 9.14
N SER A 168 -1.81 -8.93 9.47
CA SER A 168 -0.37 -8.95 9.24
C SER A 168 0.36 -8.73 10.55
N LEU A 169 1.15 -9.70 10.97
CA LEU A 169 2.00 -9.65 12.16
C LEU A 169 3.46 -9.49 11.73
N PRO A 170 4.27 -8.62 12.37
CA PRO A 170 5.70 -8.56 12.13
C PRO A 170 6.35 -9.93 12.27
N LYS A 171 7.25 -10.28 11.38
CA LYS A 171 7.90 -11.60 11.33
C LYS A 171 8.79 -11.86 12.55
N ASP A 172 9.36 -10.79 13.10
CA ASP A 172 10.22 -10.83 14.27
C ASP A 172 10.17 -9.52 15.07
N GLU A 173 10.84 -9.50 16.24
CA GLU A 173 10.86 -8.33 17.12
C GLU A 173 11.62 -7.14 16.53
N THR A 174 12.53 -7.34 15.57
CA THR A 174 13.21 -6.25 14.86
C THR A 174 12.23 -5.51 13.97
N VAL A 175 11.48 -6.23 13.12
CA VAL A 175 10.44 -5.65 12.28
C VAL A 175 9.37 -4.94 13.13
N LYS A 176 8.96 -5.54 14.25
CA LYS A 176 7.99 -4.94 15.18
C LYS A 176 8.51 -3.62 15.78
N ARG A 177 9.75 -3.61 16.25
CA ARG A 177 10.39 -2.41 16.82
C ARG A 177 10.54 -1.31 15.78
N ASP A 178 10.99 -1.65 14.58
CA ASP A 178 11.31 -0.69 13.52
C ASP A 178 10.07 -0.13 12.84
N SER A 179 9.00 -0.93 12.69
CA SER A 179 7.71 -0.46 12.19
C SER A 179 6.89 0.30 13.24
N GLY A 180 7.08 -0.02 14.53
CA GLY A 180 6.28 0.52 15.63
C GLY A 180 4.91 -0.16 15.79
N TYR A 181 4.63 -1.26 15.06
CA TYR A 181 3.35 -1.95 15.09
C TYR A 181 3.48 -3.37 15.57
N ALA A 182 2.58 -3.80 16.47
CA ALA A 182 2.42 -5.20 16.83
C ALA A 182 1.57 -5.95 15.80
N LYS A 183 0.63 -5.22 15.13
CA LYS A 183 -0.31 -5.80 14.18
C LYS A 183 -0.86 -4.75 13.24
N LYS A 184 -1.15 -5.18 12.00
CA LYS A 184 -1.99 -4.45 11.03
C LYS A 184 -3.15 -5.33 10.60
N THR A 185 -4.32 -4.74 10.40
CA THR A 185 -5.47 -5.39 9.75
C THR A 185 -5.80 -4.57 8.51
N THR A 186 -5.69 -5.20 7.33
CA THR A 186 -5.84 -4.53 6.03
C THR A 186 -7.06 -5.06 5.30
N TRP A 187 -7.92 -4.17 4.80
CA TRP A 187 -9.03 -4.48 3.90
C TRP A 187 -8.56 -4.28 2.47
N VAL A 188 -8.37 -5.37 1.75
CA VAL A 188 -7.86 -5.41 0.39
C VAL A 188 -8.98 -5.76 -0.57
N ARG A 189 -9.29 -4.90 -1.51
CA ARG A 189 -10.35 -5.11 -2.52
C ARG A 189 -10.05 -6.36 -3.34
N LYS A 190 -11.10 -7.16 -3.62
CA LYS A 190 -10.97 -8.38 -4.40
C LYS A 190 -10.80 -8.15 -5.90
N ASP A 191 -11.30 -7.00 -6.41
CA ASP A 191 -11.30 -6.69 -7.84
C ASP A 191 -9.97 -6.13 -8.35
N ASN A 192 -9.19 -5.44 -7.50
CA ASN A 192 -7.97 -4.76 -7.94
C ASN A 192 -6.82 -4.79 -6.92
N PHE A 193 -6.98 -5.50 -5.82
CA PHE A 193 -6.00 -5.68 -4.74
C PHE A 193 -5.53 -4.37 -4.05
N LEU A 194 -6.29 -3.29 -4.16
CA LEU A 194 -5.99 -2.06 -3.42
C LEU A 194 -6.50 -2.14 -1.99
N GLU A 195 -5.71 -1.61 -1.06
CA GLU A 195 -6.18 -1.38 0.29
C GLU A 195 -7.18 -0.22 0.32
N VAL A 196 -8.27 -0.38 1.05
CA VAL A 196 -9.25 0.69 1.31
C VAL A 196 -9.19 1.16 2.76
N LYS A 197 -8.77 0.28 3.67
CA LYS A 197 -8.64 0.56 5.10
C LYS A 197 -7.49 -0.23 5.69
N VAL A 198 -6.76 0.37 6.63
CA VAL A 198 -5.76 -0.32 7.46
C VAL A 198 -5.92 0.14 8.90
N GLU A 199 -6.04 -0.79 9.83
CA GLU A 199 -6.01 -0.55 11.27
C GLU A 199 -4.65 -0.98 11.83
N TYR A 200 -4.08 -0.13 12.68
CA TYR A 200 -2.75 -0.33 13.26
C TYR A 200 -2.86 -0.47 14.78
N ILE A 201 -2.21 -1.49 15.31
CA ILE A 201 -2.06 -1.73 16.74
C ILE A 201 -0.62 -1.44 17.13
N ASP A 202 -0.41 -0.64 18.17
CA ASP A 202 0.92 -0.29 18.67
C ASP A 202 1.63 -1.49 19.32
N THR A 203 2.90 -1.34 19.64
CA THR A 203 3.72 -2.39 20.24
C THR A 203 3.24 -2.80 21.66
N ALA A 204 2.41 -1.98 22.30
CA ALA A 204 1.76 -2.28 23.57
C ALA A 204 0.39 -2.97 23.42
N GLY A 205 -0.04 -3.26 22.19
CA GLY A 205 -1.30 -3.93 21.90
C GLY A 205 -2.53 -3.02 21.88
N ARG A 206 -2.37 -1.68 21.86
CA ARG A 206 -3.46 -0.72 21.87
C ARG A 206 -3.77 -0.22 20.45
N PRO A 207 -5.05 0.11 20.12
CA PRO A 207 -5.37 0.83 18.90
C PRO A 207 -4.53 2.11 18.78
N LEU A 208 -3.84 2.26 17.65
CA LEU A 208 -2.98 3.42 17.40
C LEU A 208 -3.61 4.36 16.40
N LYS A 209 -3.86 3.87 15.19
CA LYS A 209 -4.37 4.68 14.09
C LYS A 209 -5.11 3.86 13.06
N THR A 210 -5.90 4.55 12.23
CA THR A 210 -6.58 3.97 11.09
C THR A 210 -6.26 4.78 9.84
N GLN A 211 -5.87 4.09 8.75
CA GLN A 211 -5.76 4.66 7.42
C GLN A 211 -6.99 4.31 6.59
N VAL A 212 -7.49 5.26 5.82
CA VAL A 212 -8.50 5.05 4.77
C VAL A 212 -7.95 5.59 3.46
N THR A 213 -8.18 4.88 2.36
CA THR A 213 -7.81 5.32 1.02
C THR A 213 -9.04 5.42 0.14
N ALA A 214 -9.07 6.42 -0.74
CA ALA A 214 -10.21 6.71 -1.61
C ALA A 214 -9.78 7.23 -2.98
N ASP A 215 -10.75 7.40 -3.87
CA ASP A 215 -10.56 7.98 -5.21
C ASP A 215 -9.47 7.24 -6.01
N HIS A 216 -9.57 5.91 -6.04
CA HIS A 216 -8.60 5.06 -6.72
C HIS A 216 -8.65 5.26 -8.23
N ARG A 217 -7.52 5.58 -8.83
CA ARG A 217 -7.36 5.80 -10.27
C ARG A 217 -6.44 4.76 -10.89
N LEU A 218 -6.89 4.12 -11.97
CA LEU A 218 -6.06 3.26 -12.81
C LEU A 218 -5.15 4.16 -13.65
N VAL A 219 -3.84 4.09 -13.43
CA VAL A 219 -2.86 5.01 -14.05
C VAL A 219 -1.95 4.31 -15.07
N GLU A 220 -1.78 3.00 -14.96
CA GLU A 220 -1.10 2.15 -15.95
C GLU A 220 -1.98 0.93 -16.24
N PRO A 221 -2.93 1.02 -17.21
CA PRO A 221 -3.87 -0.06 -17.50
C PRO A 221 -3.21 -1.38 -17.91
N GLU A 222 -2.11 -1.29 -18.67
CA GLU A 222 -1.38 -2.46 -19.19
C GLU A 222 -0.77 -3.32 -18.07
N ASN A 223 -0.48 -2.72 -16.91
CA ASN A 223 0.10 -3.39 -15.74
C ASN A 223 -0.86 -3.47 -14.55
N GLN A 224 -2.10 -3.00 -14.70
CA GLN A 224 -3.09 -2.88 -13.63
C GLN A 224 -2.54 -2.14 -12.41
N ARG A 225 -1.90 -0.95 -12.65
CA ARG A 225 -1.34 -0.12 -11.59
C ARG A 225 -2.27 1.03 -11.25
N TRP A 226 -2.44 1.24 -9.97
CA TRP A 226 -3.41 2.18 -9.42
C TRP A 226 -2.77 3.13 -8.43
N ILE A 227 -3.40 4.28 -8.24
CA ILE A 227 -3.04 5.23 -7.19
C ILE A 227 -4.31 5.62 -6.43
N ALA A 228 -4.24 5.58 -5.10
CA ALA A 228 -5.25 6.19 -4.26
C ALA A 228 -5.00 7.71 -4.25
N MET A 229 -5.91 8.48 -4.85
CA MET A 229 -5.80 9.95 -4.95
C MET A 229 -5.96 10.64 -3.60
N ARG A 230 -6.57 9.96 -2.64
CA ARG A 230 -6.76 10.44 -1.27
C ARG A 230 -6.37 9.35 -0.28
N ARG A 231 -5.57 9.74 0.72
CA ARG A 231 -5.23 8.91 1.89
C ARG A 231 -5.52 9.73 3.14
N GLU A 232 -6.14 9.13 4.12
CA GLU A 232 -6.45 9.76 5.41
C GLU A 232 -5.93 8.87 6.53
N MET A 233 -5.23 9.45 7.48
CA MET A 233 -4.71 8.77 8.68
C MET A 233 -5.28 9.46 9.91
N GLU A 234 -6.03 8.73 10.73
CA GLU A 234 -6.54 9.18 12.01
C GLU A 234 -5.79 8.49 13.14
N ASN A 235 -5.22 9.27 14.05
CA ASN A 235 -4.50 8.77 15.20
C ASN A 235 -5.41 8.79 16.44
N HIS A 236 -5.79 7.61 16.93
CA HIS A 236 -6.73 7.44 18.04
C HIS A 236 -6.15 7.81 19.39
N GLN A 237 -4.82 7.85 19.53
CA GLN A 237 -4.16 8.16 20.80
C GLN A 237 -3.94 9.66 20.99
N THR A 238 -3.85 10.42 19.90
CA THR A 238 -3.64 11.87 19.93
C THR A 238 -4.86 12.67 19.51
N GLY A 239 -5.84 12.04 18.85
CA GLY A 239 -6.98 12.72 18.23
C GLY A 239 -6.61 13.54 17.00
N HIS A 240 -5.38 13.38 16.48
CA HIS A 240 -4.90 14.05 15.28
C HIS A 240 -5.31 13.30 14.02
N ARG A 241 -5.36 14.02 12.90
CA ARG A 241 -5.68 13.45 11.60
C ARG A 241 -4.88 14.14 10.50
N THR A 242 -4.35 13.36 9.58
CA THR A 242 -3.69 13.86 8.37
C THR A 242 -4.42 13.38 7.13
N ILE A 243 -4.75 14.31 6.23
CA ILE A 243 -5.35 14.04 4.92
C ILE A 243 -4.28 14.36 3.87
N PHE A 244 -3.98 13.39 3.01
CA PHE A 244 -3.06 13.51 1.89
C PHE A 244 -3.85 13.35 0.58
N THR A 245 -3.81 14.36 -0.29
CA THR A 245 -4.52 14.37 -1.58
C THR A 245 -3.54 14.67 -2.70
N PHE A 246 -3.54 13.84 -3.75
CA PHE A 246 -2.81 14.14 -4.97
C PHE A 246 -3.61 15.15 -5.81
N ASP A 247 -3.02 16.33 -6.01
CA ASP A 247 -3.61 17.41 -6.81
C ASP A 247 -3.37 17.18 -8.30
N ARG A 248 -2.17 16.69 -8.65
CA ARG A 248 -1.74 16.35 -10.01
C ARG A 248 -0.89 15.09 -10.01
N ILE A 249 -1.11 14.22 -10.99
CA ILE A 249 -0.32 13.02 -11.23
C ILE A 249 0.02 12.92 -12.71
N GLU A 250 1.28 12.65 -13.01
CA GLU A 250 1.79 12.26 -14.32
C GLU A 250 2.57 10.95 -14.19
N THR A 251 2.24 9.95 -15.00
CA THR A 251 2.89 8.64 -15.02
C THR A 251 3.47 8.33 -16.40
N GLY A 252 4.39 7.35 -16.47
CA GLY A 252 4.94 6.86 -17.74
C GLY A 252 5.98 7.74 -18.40
N ARG A 253 6.33 8.90 -17.83
CA ARG A 253 7.43 9.74 -18.35
C ARG A 253 8.78 9.18 -17.88
N PRO A 254 9.82 9.19 -18.74
CA PRO A 254 11.16 8.83 -18.31
C PRO A 254 11.66 9.74 -17.18
N VAL A 255 12.14 9.13 -16.11
CA VAL A 255 12.77 9.83 -14.98
C VAL A 255 14.23 9.40 -14.91
N ALA A 256 15.15 10.38 -14.90
CA ALA A 256 16.57 10.12 -14.81
C ALA A 256 16.97 9.64 -13.41
N ASP A 257 18.00 8.78 -13.32
CA ASP A 257 18.43 8.22 -12.03
C ASP A 257 19.14 9.25 -11.14
N ASP A 258 19.66 10.33 -11.72
CA ASP A 258 20.35 11.41 -11.01
C ASP A 258 19.42 12.27 -10.13
N PHE A 259 18.10 12.14 -10.29
CA PHE A 259 17.14 12.71 -9.33
C PHE A 259 17.20 12.03 -7.95
N PHE A 260 17.65 10.78 -7.86
CA PHE A 260 17.61 9.98 -6.64
C PHE A 260 18.99 9.95 -5.96
N THR A 261 19.48 11.12 -5.56
CA THR A 261 20.74 11.29 -4.85
C THR A 261 20.56 12.21 -3.64
N THR A 262 21.44 12.07 -2.64
CA THR A 262 21.45 12.99 -1.49
C THR A 262 21.66 14.45 -1.92
N ARG A 263 22.45 14.68 -2.98
CA ARG A 263 22.63 16.01 -3.55
C ARG A 263 21.32 16.58 -4.13
N SER A 264 20.45 15.72 -4.66
CA SER A 264 19.17 16.18 -5.25
C SER A 264 18.18 16.64 -4.19
N ILE A 265 18.16 16.03 -3.00
CA ILE A 265 17.29 16.50 -1.92
C ILE A 265 17.75 17.83 -1.30
N GLU A 266 19.00 18.23 -1.48
CA GLU A 266 19.61 19.48 -0.97
C GLU A 266 19.41 20.69 -1.90
N ARG A 267 18.99 20.46 -3.15
CA ARG A 267 18.72 21.54 -4.12
C ARG A 267 17.38 22.19 -3.83
N GLU A 268 17.31 23.50 -3.94
CA GLU A 268 16.06 24.28 -3.89
C GLU A 268 15.19 24.09 -5.15
#